data_57fd67ed2cbf5bdfdf8ad996957b200b
#
_entry.id   57fd67ed2cbf5bdfdf8ad996957b200b
#
_cell.length_a   1.000
_cell.length_b   1.000
_cell.length_c   1.000
_cell.angle_alpha   90.00
_cell.angle_beta   90.00
_cell.angle_gamma   90.00
#
_symmetry.space_group_name_H-M   'P 1'
#
loop_
_entity.id
_entity.type
_entity.pdbx_description
1 polymer ?
#
loop_
_entity_poly.entity_id
_entity_poly.type
_entity_poly.pdbx_seq_one_letter_code
_entity_poly.pdbx_strand_id
1 'polypeptide(L)'
;SIFFNLGQYLKLEADGHHWLERVLVFFNGNNIENIKDVSTYPQYPHLGSYIWAFFFFNSFLELEYLGRYFYLYFYVISIFLIFNYLNAKNDIIKIFLIFFFLLITYEPYLFSGLQEYLIFSTLVIASRFISLINFKDINNKKIVYLIISILYLNCWFKDEGIIYFIIFSFSLIIFLNTSYKNKFFLFLLFLIFLFLKFFFFKYLILIYVF
;
A
#
# COMPACT_ATOMS: atom_id res chain seq x y z
N SER A 1 10.95 13.84 -22.22
CA SER A 1 12.35 14.03 -21.87
C SER A 1 12.58 14.60 -20.46
N ILE A 2 11.77 15.53 -19.94
CA ILE A 2 11.92 16.05 -18.55
C ILE A 2 11.75 14.93 -17.51
N PHE A 3 10.74 14.08 -17.67
CA PHE A 3 10.53 12.93 -16.80
C PHE A 3 11.66 11.89 -16.86
N PHE A 4 12.25 11.68 -18.02
CA PHE A 4 13.38 10.78 -18.20
C PHE A 4 14.62 11.28 -17.43
N ASN A 5 14.95 12.56 -17.55
CA ASN A 5 16.07 13.16 -16.84
C ASN A 5 15.83 13.21 -15.32
N LEU A 6 14.60 13.49 -14.86
CA LEU A 6 14.26 13.46 -13.45
C LEU A 6 14.44 12.05 -12.85
N GLY A 7 14.05 11.00 -13.57
CA GLY A 7 14.19 9.64 -13.09
C GLY A 7 15.63 9.23 -12.78
N GLN A 8 16.58 9.65 -13.63
CA GLN A 8 17.99 9.33 -13.44
C GLN A 8 18.64 10.01 -12.22
N TYR A 9 18.09 11.13 -11.77
CA TYR A 9 18.59 11.86 -10.59
C TYR A 9 17.91 11.46 -9.27
N LEU A 10 16.89 10.61 -9.33
CA LEU A 10 16.15 10.17 -8.14
C LEU A 10 16.93 9.07 -7.42
N LYS A 11 17.72 9.47 -6.44
CA LYS A 11 18.48 8.53 -5.60
C LYS A 11 17.53 7.64 -4.81
N LEU A 12 17.89 6.37 -4.71
CA LEU A 12 17.28 5.46 -3.75
C LEU A 12 17.83 5.76 -2.36
N GLU A 13 16.98 5.70 -1.36
CA GLU A 13 17.41 5.60 0.03
C GLU A 13 17.88 4.20 0.39
N ALA A 14 18.51 4.05 1.54
CA ALA A 14 19.03 2.78 2.01
C ALA A 14 17.97 1.66 1.97
N ASP A 15 16.77 1.93 2.50
CA ASP A 15 15.65 0.99 2.44
C ASP A 15 15.17 0.76 1.00
N GLY A 16 15.20 1.78 0.16
CA GLY A 16 14.85 1.67 -1.26
C GLY A 16 15.73 0.68 -2.01
N HIS A 17 17.03 0.59 -1.67
CA HIS A 17 17.93 -0.40 -2.25
C HIS A 17 17.52 -1.83 -1.90
N HIS A 18 17.13 -2.09 -0.67
CA HIS A 18 16.62 -3.41 -0.26
C HIS A 18 15.33 -3.81 -0.98
N TRP A 19 14.47 -2.84 -1.31
CA TRP A 19 13.28 -3.11 -2.11
C TRP A 19 13.64 -3.34 -3.57
N LEU A 20 14.62 -2.59 -4.12
CA LEU A 20 15.10 -2.76 -5.49
C LEU A 20 15.72 -4.14 -5.71
N GLU A 21 16.47 -4.68 -4.76
CA GLU A 21 17.01 -6.05 -4.85
C GLU A 21 15.91 -7.06 -5.20
N ARG A 22 14.76 -6.99 -4.54
CA ARG A 22 13.61 -7.87 -4.81
C ARG A 22 12.92 -7.54 -6.13
N VAL A 23 12.83 -6.26 -6.46
CA VAL A 23 12.30 -5.81 -7.76
C VAL A 23 13.08 -6.44 -8.90
N LEU A 24 14.40 -6.48 -8.80
CA LEU A 24 15.28 -7.07 -9.82
C LEU A 24 15.06 -8.59 -9.96
N VAL A 25 14.79 -9.30 -8.86
CA VAL A 25 14.43 -10.71 -8.92
C VAL A 25 13.18 -10.92 -9.77
N PHE A 26 12.12 -10.15 -9.51
CA PHE A 26 10.87 -10.22 -10.28
C PHE A 26 11.04 -9.73 -11.72
N PHE A 27 11.82 -8.68 -11.94
CA PHE A 27 12.13 -8.16 -13.26
C PHE A 27 12.81 -9.21 -14.15
N ASN A 28 13.70 -9.99 -13.59
CA ASN A 28 14.38 -11.08 -14.28
C ASN A 28 13.51 -12.34 -14.46
N GLY A 29 12.23 -12.28 -14.11
CA GLY A 29 11.30 -13.42 -14.23
C GLY A 29 11.53 -14.53 -13.22
N ASN A 30 12.30 -14.26 -12.17
CA ASN A 30 12.57 -15.21 -11.11
C ASN A 30 11.45 -15.25 -10.07
N ASN A 31 11.40 -16.35 -9.32
CA ASN A 31 10.40 -16.58 -8.26
C ASN A 31 10.82 -15.97 -6.92
N ILE A 32 9.86 -15.94 -5.97
CA ILE A 32 10.09 -15.50 -4.59
C ILE A 32 11.25 -16.27 -3.92
N GLU A 33 11.42 -17.54 -4.25
CA GLU A 33 12.47 -18.40 -3.70
C GLU A 33 13.89 -17.87 -4.00
N ASN A 34 14.05 -17.18 -5.13
CA ASN A 34 15.34 -16.61 -5.52
C ASN A 34 15.70 -15.33 -4.74
N ILE A 35 14.76 -14.77 -4.00
CA ILE A 35 14.99 -13.54 -3.21
C ILE A 35 16.03 -13.80 -2.10
N LYS A 36 16.07 -15.03 -1.55
CA LYS A 36 17.03 -15.41 -0.51
C LYS A 36 18.50 -15.25 -0.93
N ASP A 37 18.75 -15.39 -2.22
CA ASP A 37 20.11 -15.34 -2.76
C ASP A 37 20.61 -13.91 -2.95
N VAL A 38 19.70 -12.92 -2.92
CA VAL A 38 19.99 -11.54 -3.28
C VAL A 38 19.68 -10.57 -2.12
N SER A 39 18.63 -10.81 -1.35
CA SER A 39 18.16 -9.87 -0.32
C SER A 39 18.62 -10.27 1.08
N THR A 40 19.03 -9.27 1.86
CA THR A 40 19.39 -9.44 3.28
C THR A 40 18.20 -9.78 4.17
N TYR A 41 16.98 -9.44 3.74
CA TYR A 41 15.73 -9.67 4.49
C TYR A 41 14.68 -10.36 3.62
N PRO A 42 14.92 -11.61 3.18
CA PRO A 42 14.04 -12.28 2.23
C PRO A 42 12.62 -12.51 2.75
N GLN A 43 12.43 -12.56 4.06
CA GLN A 43 11.14 -12.79 4.72
C GLN A 43 10.19 -11.59 4.67
N TYR A 44 10.67 -10.40 4.31
CA TYR A 44 9.81 -9.21 4.25
C TYR A 44 8.72 -9.34 3.16
N PRO A 45 7.57 -8.68 3.33
CA PRO A 45 6.51 -8.69 2.32
C PRO A 45 6.99 -8.20 0.96
N HIS A 46 6.42 -8.73 -0.12
CA HIS A 46 6.94 -8.52 -1.48
C HIS A 46 6.00 -7.76 -2.41
N LEU A 47 4.76 -7.48 -1.99
CA LEU A 47 3.74 -6.91 -2.88
C LEU A 47 4.18 -5.58 -3.49
N GLY A 48 4.77 -4.69 -2.70
CA GLY A 48 5.25 -3.42 -3.21
C GLY A 48 6.35 -3.57 -4.25
N SER A 49 7.35 -4.41 -3.98
CA SER A 49 8.42 -4.71 -4.95
C SER A 49 7.87 -5.37 -6.22
N TYR A 50 6.88 -6.24 -6.10
CA TYR A 50 6.22 -6.85 -7.24
C TYR A 50 5.48 -5.81 -8.10
N ILE A 51 4.75 -4.89 -7.47
CA ILE A 51 4.10 -3.77 -8.16
C ILE A 51 5.14 -2.90 -8.87
N TRP A 52 6.23 -2.58 -8.20
CA TRP A 52 7.32 -1.80 -8.81
C TRP A 52 7.87 -2.51 -10.04
N ALA A 53 8.22 -3.80 -9.96
CA ALA A 53 8.71 -4.59 -11.09
C ALA A 53 7.70 -4.63 -12.24
N PHE A 54 6.40 -4.79 -11.95
CA PHE A 54 5.34 -4.86 -12.93
C PHE A 54 5.26 -3.62 -13.81
N PHE A 55 5.50 -2.43 -13.25
CA PHE A 55 5.39 -1.17 -14.00
C PHE A 55 6.56 -0.89 -14.96
N PHE A 56 7.68 -1.59 -14.84
CA PHE A 56 8.76 -1.49 -15.82
C PHE A 56 9.12 -2.84 -16.45
N PHE A 57 8.34 -3.88 -16.21
CA PHE A 57 8.49 -5.18 -16.81
C PHE A 57 8.48 -5.08 -18.34
N ASN A 58 9.39 -5.80 -19.01
CA ASN A 58 9.67 -5.68 -20.45
C ASN A 58 10.28 -4.35 -20.90
N SER A 59 10.72 -3.52 -19.98
CA SER A 59 11.48 -2.30 -20.28
C SER A 59 12.97 -2.51 -20.01
N PHE A 60 13.77 -1.49 -20.31
CA PHE A 60 15.18 -1.49 -19.92
C PHE A 60 15.32 -1.26 -18.42
N LEU A 61 16.33 -1.87 -17.79
CA LEU A 61 16.62 -1.70 -16.36
C LEU A 61 16.85 -0.23 -15.97
N GLU A 62 17.36 0.57 -16.88
CA GLU A 62 17.54 2.02 -16.75
C GLU A 62 16.21 2.77 -16.49
N LEU A 63 15.07 2.14 -16.77
CA LEU A 63 13.72 2.68 -16.59
C LEU A 63 13.06 2.22 -15.29
N GLU A 64 13.80 1.65 -14.34
CA GLU A 64 13.28 1.14 -13.06
C GLU A 64 12.45 2.19 -12.30
N TYR A 65 12.79 3.46 -12.44
CA TYR A 65 12.08 4.57 -11.82
C TYR A 65 10.60 4.67 -12.24
N LEU A 66 10.19 4.06 -13.35
CA LEU A 66 8.78 4.02 -13.76
C LEU A 66 7.90 3.32 -12.72
N GLY A 67 8.41 2.28 -12.07
CA GLY A 67 7.71 1.61 -10.99
C GLY A 67 7.53 2.50 -9.76
N ARG A 68 8.49 3.38 -9.48
CA ARG A 68 8.41 4.35 -8.38
C ARG A 68 7.38 5.46 -8.64
N TYR A 69 7.14 5.81 -9.90
CA TYR A 69 6.05 6.74 -10.25
C TYR A 69 4.67 6.20 -9.87
N PHE A 70 4.49 4.89 -9.83
CA PHE A 70 3.25 4.32 -9.35
C PHE A 70 2.99 4.66 -7.87
N TYR A 71 4.01 4.63 -7.03
CA TYR A 71 3.91 5.03 -5.62
C TYR A 71 3.53 6.50 -5.49
N LEU A 72 4.17 7.37 -6.28
CA LEU A 72 3.81 8.77 -6.35
C LEU A 72 2.37 8.98 -6.80
N TYR A 73 1.93 8.26 -7.83
CA TYR A 73 0.57 8.33 -8.33
C TYR A 73 -0.46 7.98 -7.26
N PHE A 74 -0.23 6.89 -6.52
CA PHE A 74 -1.08 6.49 -5.40
C PHE A 74 -1.11 7.52 -4.28
N TYR A 75 0.03 8.10 -3.97
CA TYR A 75 0.16 9.16 -2.99
C TYR A 75 -0.64 10.40 -3.41
N VAL A 76 -0.48 10.86 -4.64
CA VAL A 76 -1.23 12.02 -5.18
C VAL A 76 -2.73 11.78 -5.13
N ILE A 77 -3.22 10.60 -5.55
CA ILE A 77 -4.64 10.24 -5.44
C ILE A 77 -5.10 10.33 -3.98
N SER A 78 -4.31 9.85 -3.04
CA SER A 78 -4.64 9.89 -1.61
C SER A 78 -4.79 11.33 -1.11
N ILE A 79 -3.91 12.21 -1.51
CA ILE A 79 -4.00 13.64 -1.19
C ILE A 79 -5.28 14.25 -1.79
N PHE A 80 -5.60 13.95 -3.05
CA PHE A 80 -6.86 14.36 -3.67
C PHE A 80 -8.09 13.89 -2.87
N LEU A 81 -8.09 12.65 -2.38
CA LEU A 81 -9.19 12.11 -1.59
C LEU A 81 -9.35 12.84 -0.26
N ILE A 82 -8.25 13.19 0.42
CA ILE A 82 -8.27 13.98 1.66
C ILE A 82 -8.93 15.33 1.41
N PHE A 83 -8.46 16.08 0.42
CA PHE A 83 -8.97 17.42 0.15
C PHE A 83 -10.40 17.45 -0.41
N ASN A 84 -10.80 16.41 -1.14
CA ASN A 84 -12.19 16.28 -1.56
C ASN A 84 -13.14 16.03 -0.38
N TYR A 85 -12.66 15.43 0.70
CA TYR A 85 -13.43 15.26 1.93
C TYR A 85 -13.64 16.58 2.68
N LEU A 86 -12.72 17.51 2.62
CA LEU A 86 -12.76 18.79 3.36
C LEU A 86 -13.85 19.77 2.91
N ASN A 87 -14.73 19.36 2.00
CA ASN A 87 -15.93 20.13 1.60
C ASN A 87 -15.66 21.63 1.31
N ALA A 88 -14.46 21.96 0.82
CA ALA A 88 -14.16 23.33 0.43
C ALA A 88 -15.12 23.75 -0.67
N LYS A 89 -15.89 24.82 -0.45
CA LYS A 89 -16.92 25.32 -1.36
C LYS A 89 -16.35 25.83 -2.71
N ASN A 90 -15.04 26.04 -2.77
CA ASN A 90 -14.37 26.58 -3.95
C ASN A 90 -13.32 25.59 -4.46
N ASP A 91 -13.47 25.12 -5.69
CA ASP A 91 -12.55 24.14 -6.30
C ASP A 91 -11.15 24.71 -6.52
N ILE A 92 -11.00 26.02 -6.73
CA ILE A 92 -9.70 26.69 -6.83
C ILE A 92 -8.93 26.57 -5.51
N ILE A 93 -9.61 26.76 -4.39
CA ILE A 93 -9.01 26.61 -3.05
C ILE A 93 -8.56 25.16 -2.82
N LYS A 94 -9.37 24.18 -3.26
CA LYS A 94 -8.97 22.75 -3.16
C LYS A 94 -7.71 22.48 -3.96
N ILE A 95 -7.65 22.92 -5.20
CA ILE A 95 -6.47 22.73 -6.08
C ILE A 95 -5.24 23.39 -5.45
N PHE A 96 -5.38 24.62 -4.95
CA PHE A 96 -4.29 25.32 -4.28
C PHE A 96 -3.81 24.58 -3.04
N LEU A 97 -4.72 24.08 -2.18
CA LEU A 97 -4.37 23.32 -0.99
C LEU A 97 -3.68 21.99 -1.33
N ILE A 98 -4.16 21.28 -2.36
CA ILE A 98 -3.54 20.05 -2.86
C ILE A 98 -2.11 20.34 -3.30
N PHE A 99 -1.93 21.36 -4.14
CA PHE A 99 -0.62 21.74 -4.65
C PHE A 99 0.32 22.17 -3.51
N PHE A 100 -0.16 22.99 -2.59
CA PHE A 100 0.59 23.44 -1.41
C PHE A 100 1.00 22.27 -0.50
N PHE A 101 0.08 21.33 -0.26
CA PHE A 101 0.37 20.13 0.52
C PHE A 101 1.39 19.24 -0.16
N LEU A 102 1.27 19.04 -1.47
CA LEU A 102 2.25 18.29 -2.25
C LEU A 102 3.64 18.94 -2.20
N LEU A 103 3.71 20.27 -2.24
CA LEU A 103 4.98 21.00 -2.10
C LEU A 103 5.62 20.84 -0.73
N ILE A 104 4.83 20.92 0.36
CA ILE A 104 5.33 20.76 1.73
C ILE A 104 5.80 19.33 1.99
N THR A 105 5.06 18.35 1.45
CA THR A 105 5.37 16.94 1.64
C THR A 105 6.30 16.39 0.56
N TYR A 106 6.71 17.27 -0.38
CA TYR A 106 7.71 16.91 -1.38
C TYR A 106 9.05 16.74 -0.70
N GLU A 107 9.38 15.51 -0.41
CA GLU A 107 10.71 15.11 -0.01
C GLU A 107 11.34 14.25 -1.12
N PRO A 108 12.66 14.25 -1.25
CA PRO A 108 13.38 13.34 -2.14
C PRO A 108 12.98 11.87 -1.92
N TYR A 109 12.53 11.57 -0.72
CA TYR A 109 12.06 10.23 -0.29
C TYR A 109 10.80 9.73 -1.01
N LEU A 110 9.95 10.62 -1.56
CA LEU A 110 8.78 10.20 -2.35
C LEU A 110 9.14 9.29 -3.52
N PHE A 111 10.36 9.40 -4.02
CA PHE A 111 10.87 8.62 -5.13
C PHE A 111 11.89 7.57 -4.71
N SER A 112 12.12 7.42 -3.42
CA SER A 112 13.15 6.50 -2.90
C SER A 112 12.74 5.03 -2.92
N GLY A 113 11.52 4.70 -3.34
CA GLY A 113 11.00 3.34 -3.36
C GLY A 113 10.49 2.83 -2.01
N LEU A 114 10.26 3.73 -1.05
CA LEU A 114 9.76 3.38 0.28
C LEU A 114 8.33 2.87 0.24
N GLN A 115 8.07 1.77 0.91
CA GLN A 115 6.76 1.10 0.94
C GLN A 115 5.72 1.84 1.81
N GLU A 116 6.16 2.73 2.68
CA GLU A 116 5.35 3.57 3.56
C GLU A 116 4.31 4.40 2.78
N TYR A 117 4.66 4.84 1.57
CA TYR A 117 3.72 5.56 0.71
C TYR A 117 2.54 4.71 0.26
N LEU A 118 2.73 3.42 0.03
CA LEU A 118 1.65 2.50 -0.29
C LEU A 118 0.76 2.25 0.93
N ILE A 119 1.36 2.10 2.12
CA ILE A 119 0.61 1.95 3.38
C ILE A 119 -0.22 3.20 3.63
N PHE A 120 0.38 4.38 3.57
CA PHE A 120 -0.33 5.65 3.74
C PHE A 120 -1.49 5.76 2.76
N SER A 121 -1.25 5.52 1.48
CA SER A 121 -2.26 5.65 0.44
C SER A 121 -3.43 4.70 0.63
N THR A 122 -3.18 3.45 0.99
CA THR A 122 -4.25 2.47 1.26
C THR A 122 -5.04 2.82 2.52
N LEU A 123 -4.41 3.35 3.56
CA LEU A 123 -5.10 3.82 4.77
C LEU A 123 -6.01 5.00 4.46
N VAL A 124 -5.55 5.96 3.66
CA VAL A 124 -6.37 7.11 3.23
C VAL A 124 -7.56 6.66 2.40
N ILE A 125 -7.35 5.76 1.43
CA ILE A 125 -8.42 5.20 0.59
C ILE A 125 -9.44 4.46 1.47
N ALA A 126 -8.99 3.60 2.38
CA ALA A 126 -9.87 2.89 3.32
C ALA A 126 -10.66 3.87 4.19
N SER A 127 -10.02 4.90 4.74
CA SER A 127 -10.66 5.94 5.54
C SER A 127 -11.74 6.69 4.75
N ARG A 128 -11.48 6.97 3.47
CA ARG A 128 -12.49 7.58 2.57
C ARG A 128 -13.70 6.68 2.39
N PHE A 129 -13.51 5.39 2.16
CA PHE A 129 -14.62 4.44 2.07
C PHE A 129 -15.38 4.35 3.40
N ILE A 130 -14.69 4.35 4.55
CA ILE A 130 -15.33 4.39 5.86
C ILE A 130 -16.22 5.62 6.00
N SER A 131 -15.77 6.78 5.55
CA SER A 131 -16.56 8.02 5.63
C SER A 131 -17.82 8.01 4.75
N LEU A 132 -17.87 7.17 3.73
CA LEU A 132 -19.02 6.98 2.86
C LEU A 132 -20.04 5.98 3.41
N ILE A 133 -19.66 5.20 4.43
CA ILE A 133 -20.60 4.25 5.04
C ILE A 133 -21.63 5.04 5.85
N ASN A 134 -22.89 4.95 5.43
CA ASN A 134 -23.96 5.31 6.32
C ASN A 134 -24.14 4.18 7.34
N PHE A 135 -23.65 4.40 8.55
CA PHE A 135 -23.66 3.38 9.62
C PHE A 135 -25.07 2.89 10.00
N LYS A 136 -26.12 3.55 9.47
CA LYS A 136 -27.52 3.15 9.67
C LYS A 136 -28.05 2.19 8.62
N ASP A 137 -27.38 2.06 7.47
CA ASP A 137 -27.85 1.23 6.35
C ASP A 137 -27.16 -0.15 6.33
N ILE A 138 -27.98 -1.18 6.43
CA ILE A 138 -27.58 -2.61 6.41
C ILE A 138 -26.97 -3.02 5.03
N ASN A 139 -27.22 -2.25 3.98
CA ASN A 139 -26.78 -2.56 2.60
C ASN A 139 -25.29 -2.33 2.33
N ASN A 140 -24.54 -1.77 3.28
CA ASN A 140 -23.12 -1.42 3.10
C ASN A 140 -22.12 -2.59 3.31
N LYS A 141 -22.59 -3.84 3.41
CA LYS A 141 -21.72 -5.00 3.65
C LYS A 141 -20.60 -5.13 2.63
N LYS A 142 -20.90 -4.91 1.34
CA LYS A 142 -19.90 -5.00 0.26
C LYS A 142 -18.78 -3.98 0.44
N ILE A 143 -19.13 -2.74 0.84
CA ILE A 143 -18.16 -1.68 1.10
C ILE A 143 -17.28 -2.04 2.31
N VAL A 144 -17.86 -2.60 3.36
CA VAL A 144 -17.11 -3.02 4.55
C VAL A 144 -16.12 -4.14 4.22
N TYR A 145 -16.52 -5.14 3.43
CA TYR A 145 -15.61 -6.19 2.95
C TYR A 145 -14.48 -5.59 2.10
N LEU A 146 -14.80 -4.65 1.21
CA LEU A 146 -13.80 -3.95 0.41
C LEU A 146 -12.80 -3.20 1.29
N ILE A 147 -13.26 -2.49 2.32
CA ILE A 147 -12.39 -1.77 3.26
C ILE A 147 -11.44 -2.72 3.97
N ILE A 148 -11.95 -3.82 4.52
CA ILE A 148 -11.11 -4.82 5.21
C ILE A 148 -10.08 -5.41 4.22
N SER A 149 -10.47 -5.66 2.98
CA SER A 149 -9.57 -6.17 1.94
C SER A 149 -8.47 -5.15 1.59
N ILE A 150 -8.82 -3.87 1.46
CA ILE A 150 -7.84 -2.78 1.23
C ILE A 150 -6.88 -2.67 2.41
N LEU A 151 -7.39 -2.71 3.64
CA LEU A 151 -6.56 -2.68 4.84
C LEU A 151 -5.62 -3.89 4.91
N TYR A 152 -6.07 -5.07 4.45
CA TYR A 152 -5.26 -6.28 4.40
C TYR A 152 -4.06 -6.15 3.45
N LEU A 153 -4.15 -5.36 2.38
CA LEU A 153 -3.02 -5.12 1.49
C LEU A 153 -1.81 -4.53 2.22
N ASN A 154 -2.03 -3.77 3.31
CA ASN A 154 -0.93 -3.23 4.12
C ASN A 154 -0.01 -4.32 4.67
N CYS A 155 -0.58 -5.47 5.02
CA CYS A 155 0.20 -6.62 5.52
C CYS A 155 1.19 -7.16 4.48
N TRP A 156 1.00 -6.84 3.20
CA TRP A 156 1.81 -7.33 2.09
C TRP A 156 2.78 -6.28 1.54
N PHE A 157 2.64 -5.03 1.98
CA PHE A 157 3.61 -3.98 1.65
C PHE A 157 4.79 -3.99 2.63
N LYS A 158 4.53 -4.01 3.94
CA LYS A 158 5.55 -4.01 4.98
C LYS A 158 5.01 -4.67 6.26
N ASP A 159 5.87 -5.17 7.13
CA ASP A 159 5.44 -5.89 8.34
C ASP A 159 4.66 -5.01 9.31
N GLU A 160 5.00 -3.73 9.42
CA GLU A 160 4.24 -2.76 10.22
C GLU A 160 2.79 -2.60 9.73
N GLY A 161 2.52 -2.92 8.48
CA GLY A 161 1.18 -2.94 7.90
C GLY A 161 0.21 -3.88 8.63
N ILE A 162 0.72 -4.93 9.29
CA ILE A 162 -0.10 -5.84 10.12
C ILE A 162 -0.73 -5.06 11.29
N ILE A 163 0.03 -4.19 11.93
CA ILE A 163 -0.44 -3.38 13.06
C ILE A 163 -1.59 -2.47 12.60
N TYR A 164 -1.42 -1.79 11.48
CA TYR A 164 -2.46 -0.95 10.90
C TYR A 164 -3.71 -1.76 10.53
N PHE A 165 -3.53 -2.91 9.90
CA PHE A 165 -4.64 -3.81 9.56
C PHE A 165 -5.44 -4.21 10.82
N ILE A 166 -4.76 -4.61 11.89
CA ILE A 166 -5.39 -5.02 13.15
C ILE A 166 -6.17 -3.85 13.76
N ILE A 167 -5.52 -2.70 13.95
CA ILE A 167 -6.14 -1.55 14.64
C ILE A 167 -7.36 -1.07 13.86
N PHE A 168 -7.22 -0.82 12.54
CA PHE A 168 -8.31 -0.25 11.75
C PHE A 168 -9.46 -1.23 11.52
N SER A 169 -9.17 -2.52 11.25
CA SER A 169 -10.22 -3.53 11.05
C SER A 169 -10.98 -3.79 12.34
N PHE A 170 -10.28 -3.87 13.47
CA PHE A 170 -10.92 -4.09 14.78
C PHE A 170 -11.78 -2.89 15.19
N SER A 171 -11.26 -1.68 15.02
CA SER A 171 -12.01 -0.45 15.24
C SER A 171 -13.27 -0.40 14.38
N LEU A 172 -13.15 -0.72 13.09
CA LEU A 172 -14.29 -0.77 12.18
C LEU A 172 -15.37 -1.75 12.68
N ILE A 173 -14.99 -2.96 13.09
CA ILE A 173 -15.94 -3.98 13.59
C ILE A 173 -16.65 -3.51 14.86
N ILE A 174 -15.94 -2.84 15.78
CA ILE A 174 -16.51 -2.34 17.03
C ILE A 174 -17.53 -1.23 16.76
N PHE A 175 -17.12 -0.22 15.98
CA PHE A 175 -17.92 0.99 15.79
C PHE A 175 -19.03 0.83 14.73
N LEU A 176 -19.00 -0.23 13.90
CA LEU A 176 -20.04 -0.47 12.92
C LEU A 176 -21.38 -0.77 13.62
N ASN A 177 -22.39 0.05 13.33
CA ASN A 177 -23.74 -0.18 13.86
C ASN A 177 -24.49 -1.23 13.03
N THR A 178 -24.23 -2.50 13.31
CA THR A 178 -24.85 -3.64 12.62
C THR A 178 -25.16 -4.76 13.60
N SER A 179 -25.92 -5.77 13.16
CA SER A 179 -26.29 -6.92 13.98
C SER A 179 -25.06 -7.70 14.47
N TYR A 180 -25.14 -8.32 15.63
CA TYR A 180 -24.09 -9.16 16.18
C TYR A 180 -23.65 -10.27 15.22
N LYS A 181 -24.60 -10.84 14.46
CA LYS A 181 -24.30 -11.84 13.43
C LYS A 181 -23.36 -11.29 12.36
N ASN A 182 -23.59 -10.07 11.87
CA ASN A 182 -22.71 -9.44 10.88
C ASN A 182 -21.35 -9.10 11.47
N LYS A 183 -21.27 -8.59 12.71
CA LYS A 183 -20.00 -8.35 13.41
C LYS A 183 -19.19 -9.63 13.54
N PHE A 184 -19.85 -10.73 13.89
CA PHE A 184 -19.21 -12.04 13.97
C PHE A 184 -18.61 -12.49 12.62
N PHE A 185 -19.34 -12.33 11.52
CA PHE A 185 -18.81 -12.65 10.19
C PHE A 185 -17.62 -11.78 9.78
N LEU A 186 -17.67 -10.48 10.09
CA LEU A 186 -16.55 -9.57 9.84
C LEU A 186 -15.32 -9.95 10.68
N PHE A 187 -15.54 -10.32 11.93
CA PHE A 187 -14.47 -10.79 12.80
C PHE A 187 -13.87 -12.10 12.30
N LEU A 188 -14.69 -13.02 11.83
CA LEU A 188 -14.22 -14.26 11.21
C LEU A 188 -13.39 -14.00 9.95
N LEU A 189 -13.82 -13.08 9.08
CA LEU A 189 -13.06 -12.65 7.91
C LEU A 189 -11.70 -12.03 8.29
N PHE A 190 -11.70 -11.19 9.31
CA PHE A 190 -10.48 -10.62 9.87
C PHE A 190 -9.51 -11.70 10.36
N LEU A 191 -10.01 -12.70 11.09
CA LEU A 191 -9.19 -13.83 11.55
C LEU A 191 -8.65 -14.66 10.39
N ILE A 192 -9.46 -14.90 9.36
CA ILE A 192 -9.01 -15.62 8.14
C ILE A 192 -7.85 -14.86 7.50
N PHE A 193 -7.94 -13.56 7.33
CA PHE A 193 -6.87 -12.75 6.73
C PHE A 193 -5.59 -12.77 7.57
N LEU A 194 -5.70 -12.68 8.89
CA LEU A 194 -4.55 -12.84 9.79
C LEU A 194 -3.94 -14.24 9.67
N PHE A 195 -4.77 -15.27 9.68
CA PHE A 195 -4.30 -16.65 9.53
C PHE A 195 -3.56 -16.85 8.21
N LEU A 196 -4.13 -16.37 7.10
CA LEU A 196 -3.49 -16.43 5.79
C LEU A 196 -2.12 -15.71 5.80
N LYS A 197 -2.04 -14.51 6.39
CA LYS A 197 -0.76 -13.80 6.48
C LYS A 197 0.28 -14.59 7.26
N PHE A 198 -0.07 -15.11 8.44
CA PHE A 198 0.86 -15.89 9.27
C PHE A 198 1.20 -17.25 8.65
N PHE A 199 0.26 -17.88 7.97
CA PHE A 199 0.51 -19.13 7.25
C PHE A 199 1.53 -18.93 6.12
N PHE A 200 1.33 -17.90 5.28
CA PHE A 200 2.26 -17.55 4.23
C PHE A 200 3.62 -17.12 4.78
N PHE A 201 3.63 -16.35 5.86
CA PHE A 201 4.87 -15.94 6.52
C PHE A 201 5.68 -17.16 7.02
N LYS A 202 5.00 -18.11 7.67
CA LYS A 202 5.64 -19.36 8.11
C LYS A 202 6.12 -20.20 6.93
N TYR A 203 5.36 -20.27 5.86
CA TYR A 203 5.74 -20.98 4.64
C TYR A 203 6.97 -20.34 3.98
N LEU A 204 7.02 -19.01 3.88
CA LEU A 204 8.20 -18.31 3.39
C LEU A 204 9.43 -18.55 4.25
N ILE A 205 9.31 -18.51 5.59
CA ILE A 205 10.43 -18.84 6.48
C ILE A 205 10.92 -20.26 6.23
N LEU A 206 10.05 -21.24 6.06
CA LEU A 206 10.44 -22.61 5.76
C LEU A 206 11.21 -22.72 4.44
N ILE A 207 10.79 -22.00 3.40
CA ILE A 207 11.50 -21.95 2.12
C ILE A 207 12.89 -21.32 2.27
N TYR A 208 13.05 -20.33 3.16
CA TYR A 208 14.31 -19.58 3.29
C TYR A 208 15.28 -20.17 4.30
N VAL A 209 14.83 -21.02 5.20
CA VAL A 209 15.69 -21.63 6.26
C VAL A 209 16.18 -23.02 5.87
N PHE A 210 15.48 -23.72 4.99
CA PHE A 210 15.83 -25.05 4.48
C PHE A 210 16.12 -25.00 2.97
#